data_b53af89ec7c58c2e5d3798af786b9d1c
#
_entry.id   b53af89ec7c58c2e5d3798af786b9d1c
#
_cell.length_a   1.000
_cell.length_b   1.000
_cell.length_c   1.000
_cell.angle_alpha   90.00
_cell.angle_beta   90.00
_cell.angle_gamma   90.00
#
_symmetry.space_group_name_H-M   'P 1'
#
loop_
_entity.id
_entity.type
_entity.pdbx_description
1 polymer ?
#
loop_
_entity_poly.entity_id
_entity_poly.type
_entity_poly.pdbx_seq_one_letter_code
_entity_poly.pdbx_strand_id
1 'polypeptide(L)'
;MRHGGSFARHTLVPARALMPVPDALSDEAAAALPCPGLTAWQALAKLPHLHGEALLITGAGSSVGRFAVQLALQKGARVFASASPRHHQWLKQLGVQGVADYRDPDWLAQLQAANGGEPFEGIIDLVSSQQAEALLPALGYYGHMVTVLGRIARNPLPAFSHCHSLHEIALGAQHAFGSDKQWSRLVAAGVAMMAQMASGELTLPPLVVGDFDALPALLTRVKQEGQGEKYLVRVG
;
A
#
# COMPACT_ATOMS: atom_id res chain seq x y z
N MET A 1 3.57 -15.67 21.97
CA MET A 1 2.57 -14.92 22.77
C MET A 1 1.82 -14.00 21.83
N ARG A 2 0.49 -14.09 21.75
CA ARG A 2 -0.32 -13.07 21.08
C ARG A 2 -0.33 -11.86 22.01
N HIS A 3 0.34 -10.79 21.60
CA HIS A 3 0.29 -9.53 22.32
C HIS A 3 -1.15 -8.98 22.25
N GLY A 4 -1.61 -8.33 23.32
CA GLY A 4 -2.93 -7.70 23.34
C GLY A 4 -3.10 -6.71 22.19
N GLY A 5 -4.36 -6.50 21.75
CA GLY A 5 -4.66 -5.54 20.69
C GLY A 5 -4.31 -4.09 21.09
N SER A 6 -4.29 -3.20 20.10
CA SER A 6 -4.01 -1.77 20.30
C SER A 6 -5.23 -0.94 20.75
N PHE A 7 -6.42 -1.55 20.85
CA PHE A 7 -7.62 -0.89 21.41
C PHE A 7 -7.60 -0.91 22.94
N ALA A 8 -6.60 -0.26 23.51
CA ALA A 8 -6.37 -0.20 24.96
C ALA A 8 -5.58 1.06 25.31
N ARG A 9 -5.74 1.53 26.55
CA ARG A 9 -4.98 2.69 27.06
C ARG A 9 -3.47 2.42 27.11
N HIS A 10 -3.07 1.16 27.28
CA HIS A 10 -1.69 0.73 27.33
C HIS A 10 -1.52 -0.55 26.52
N THR A 11 -0.39 -0.65 25.80
CA THR A 11 -0.02 -1.85 25.05
C THR A 11 1.47 -2.10 25.21
N LEU A 12 1.88 -3.36 25.08
CA LEU A 12 3.29 -3.76 25.07
C LEU A 12 3.75 -3.97 23.65
N VAL A 13 4.82 -3.30 23.28
CA VAL A 13 5.46 -3.47 21.98
C VAL A 13 6.96 -3.71 22.14
N PRO A 14 7.60 -4.50 21.27
CA PRO A 14 9.05 -4.67 21.30
C PRO A 14 9.76 -3.33 21.05
N ALA A 15 10.73 -2.97 21.86
CA ALA A 15 11.50 -1.72 21.71
C ALA A 15 12.07 -1.54 20.30
N ARG A 16 12.52 -2.64 19.66
CA ARG A 16 13.02 -2.65 18.28
C ARG A 16 11.99 -2.25 17.21
N ALA A 17 10.71 -2.23 17.55
CA ALA A 17 9.63 -1.84 16.64
C ALA A 17 9.18 -0.37 16.81
N LEU A 18 9.78 0.35 17.76
CA LEU A 18 9.46 1.76 18.00
C LEU A 18 10.16 2.66 16.97
N MET A 19 9.45 3.68 16.55
CA MET A 19 9.94 4.72 15.66
C MET A 19 9.78 6.08 16.37
N PRO A 20 10.83 6.92 16.44
CA PRO A 20 10.68 8.27 16.95
C PRO A 20 9.77 9.07 16.02
N VAL A 21 8.85 9.82 16.59
CA VAL A 21 7.97 10.73 15.85
C VAL A 21 8.66 12.09 15.78
N PRO A 22 8.82 12.71 14.59
CA PRO A 22 9.35 14.07 14.47
C PRO A 22 8.44 15.09 15.17
N ASP A 23 9.01 16.10 15.83
CA ASP A 23 8.26 17.14 16.55
C ASP A 23 7.27 17.91 15.64
N ALA A 24 7.57 18.02 14.36
CA ALA A 24 6.70 18.68 13.36
C ALA A 24 5.53 17.81 12.88
N LEU A 25 5.42 16.56 13.32
CA LEU A 25 4.36 15.64 12.90
C LEU A 25 3.40 15.40 14.07
N SER A 26 2.09 15.55 13.84
CA SER A 26 1.11 15.24 14.88
C SER A 26 1.04 13.73 15.17
N ASP A 27 0.62 13.39 16.38
CA ASP A 27 0.45 11.98 16.80
C ASP A 27 -0.55 11.23 15.91
N GLU A 28 -1.62 11.90 15.48
CA GLU A 28 -2.61 11.33 14.57
C GLU A 28 -2.01 11.01 13.19
N ALA A 29 -1.21 11.93 12.67
CA ALA A 29 -0.51 11.70 11.40
C ALA A 29 0.49 10.54 11.54
N ALA A 30 1.28 10.52 12.62
CA ALA A 30 2.20 9.45 12.90
C ALA A 30 1.49 8.10 13.05
N ALA A 31 0.35 8.05 13.76
CA ALA A 31 -0.44 6.83 13.95
C ALA A 31 -1.05 6.29 12.64
N ALA A 32 -1.25 7.15 11.64
CA ALA A 32 -1.83 6.76 10.36
C ALA A 32 -0.85 5.99 9.44
N LEU A 33 0.46 6.09 9.71
CA LEU A 33 1.51 5.55 8.83
C LEU A 33 1.80 4.05 9.01
N PRO A 34 1.98 3.47 10.22
CA PRO A 34 2.72 2.20 10.37
C PRO A 34 2.18 1.06 9.52
N CYS A 35 0.90 0.74 9.61
CA CYS A 35 0.33 -0.36 8.85
C CYS A 35 0.34 -0.09 7.33
N PRO A 36 -0.31 0.96 6.81
CA PRO A 36 -0.39 1.15 5.37
C PRO A 36 0.93 1.59 4.72
N GLY A 37 1.69 2.48 5.37
CA GLY A 37 2.95 2.97 4.82
C GLY A 37 4.02 1.89 4.75
N LEU A 38 4.21 1.14 5.83
CA LEU A 38 5.22 0.05 5.85
C LEU A 38 4.81 -1.12 4.94
N THR A 39 3.52 -1.40 4.78
CA THR A 39 3.03 -2.37 3.80
C THR A 39 3.36 -1.92 2.37
N ALA A 40 3.09 -0.67 2.03
CA ALA A 40 3.42 -0.11 0.72
C ALA A 40 4.94 -0.12 0.45
N TRP A 41 5.74 0.26 1.46
CA TRP A 41 7.19 0.19 1.37
C TRP A 41 7.69 -1.25 1.13
N GLN A 42 7.18 -2.24 1.87
CA GLN A 42 7.54 -3.65 1.66
C GLN A 42 7.13 -4.14 0.27
N ALA A 43 5.96 -3.71 -0.24
CA ALA A 43 5.51 -4.08 -1.58
C ALA A 43 6.48 -3.57 -2.65
N LEU A 44 6.86 -2.29 -2.58
CA LEU A 44 7.81 -1.70 -3.52
C LEU A 44 9.22 -2.26 -3.38
N ALA A 45 9.63 -2.69 -2.18
CA ALA A 45 10.92 -3.33 -1.95
C ALA A 45 11.05 -4.73 -2.60
N LYS A 46 9.95 -5.31 -3.10
CA LYS A 46 9.96 -6.55 -3.88
C LYS A 46 10.24 -6.32 -5.37
N LEU A 47 10.16 -5.08 -5.82
CA LEU A 47 10.36 -4.70 -7.21
C LEU A 47 11.83 -4.23 -7.40
N PRO A 48 12.65 -4.95 -8.17
CA PRO A 48 14.08 -4.66 -8.27
C PRO A 48 14.37 -3.37 -9.04
N HIS A 49 13.54 -3.06 -10.03
CA HIS A 49 13.67 -1.89 -10.88
C HIS A 49 12.33 -1.16 -10.91
N LEU A 50 12.35 0.16 -10.74
CA LEU A 50 11.14 0.98 -10.73
C LEU A 50 11.31 2.23 -11.60
N HIS A 51 12.51 2.77 -11.70
CA HIS A 51 12.76 4.00 -12.46
C HIS A 51 12.51 3.78 -13.96
N GLY A 52 11.54 4.51 -14.49
CA GLY A 52 11.12 4.40 -15.89
C GLY A 52 10.18 3.23 -16.21
N GLU A 53 10.01 2.27 -15.28
CA GLU A 53 9.20 1.07 -15.49
C GLU A 53 7.70 1.32 -15.27
N ALA A 54 6.85 0.64 -16.05
CA ALA A 54 5.41 0.74 -15.91
C ALA A 54 4.92 -0.14 -14.75
N LEU A 55 4.35 0.52 -13.74
CA LEU A 55 3.82 -0.12 -12.54
C LEU A 55 2.31 0.07 -12.44
N LEU A 56 1.56 -1.02 -12.46
CA LEU A 56 0.14 -1.02 -12.16
C LEU A 56 -0.11 -1.20 -10.66
N ILE A 57 -0.90 -0.31 -10.06
CA ILE A 57 -1.35 -0.42 -8.68
C ILE A 57 -2.86 -0.50 -8.63
N THR A 58 -3.43 -1.63 -8.21
CA THR A 58 -4.87 -1.78 -8.01
C THR A 58 -5.27 -1.37 -6.60
N GLY A 59 -6.50 -0.91 -6.41
CA GLY A 59 -6.93 -0.38 -5.12
C GLY A 59 -6.17 0.87 -4.66
N ALA A 60 -5.71 1.68 -5.60
CA ALA A 60 -4.87 2.86 -5.35
C ALA A 60 -5.50 3.91 -4.43
N GLY A 61 -6.83 3.95 -4.30
CA GLY A 61 -7.53 4.83 -3.36
C GLY A 61 -7.53 4.35 -1.90
N SER A 62 -7.09 3.13 -1.61
CA SER A 62 -6.97 2.61 -0.24
C SER A 62 -5.83 3.28 0.53
N SER A 63 -5.81 3.11 1.85
CA SER A 63 -4.72 3.65 2.67
C SER A 63 -3.34 3.14 2.23
N VAL A 64 -3.21 1.87 1.90
CA VAL A 64 -1.95 1.30 1.37
C VAL A 64 -1.65 1.84 -0.02
N GLY A 65 -2.68 1.91 -0.89
CA GLY A 65 -2.54 2.39 -2.26
C GLY A 65 -2.04 3.83 -2.34
N ARG A 66 -2.53 4.69 -1.46
CA ARG A 66 -2.08 6.09 -1.38
C ARG A 66 -0.57 6.22 -1.10
N PHE A 67 -0.06 5.41 -0.17
CA PHE A 67 1.39 5.36 0.07
C PHE A 67 2.14 4.72 -1.10
N ALA A 68 1.62 3.60 -1.64
CA ALA A 68 2.28 2.89 -2.71
C ALA A 68 2.46 3.74 -3.97
N VAL A 69 1.41 4.51 -4.37
CA VAL A 69 1.47 5.41 -5.53
C VAL A 69 2.52 6.50 -5.32
N GLN A 70 2.50 7.21 -4.19
CA GLN A 70 3.44 8.29 -3.92
C GLN A 70 4.88 7.79 -3.86
N LEU A 71 5.13 6.71 -3.13
CA LEU A 71 6.47 6.11 -3.02
C LEU A 71 6.97 5.55 -4.38
N ALA A 72 6.10 5.02 -5.22
CA ALA A 72 6.46 4.55 -6.55
C ALA A 72 6.87 5.72 -7.47
N LEU A 73 6.09 6.81 -7.44
CA LEU A 73 6.41 8.03 -8.19
C LEU A 73 7.72 8.65 -7.74
N GLN A 74 8.00 8.72 -6.43
CA GLN A 74 9.28 9.18 -5.89
C GLN A 74 10.46 8.32 -6.36
N LYS A 75 10.23 7.03 -6.65
CA LYS A 75 11.24 6.12 -7.23
C LYS A 75 11.34 6.22 -8.76
N GLY A 76 10.59 7.13 -9.38
CA GLY A 76 10.60 7.35 -10.83
C GLY A 76 9.82 6.32 -11.65
N ALA A 77 8.92 5.55 -11.04
CA ALA A 77 8.06 4.63 -11.77
C ALA A 77 7.01 5.39 -12.62
N ARG A 78 6.65 4.85 -13.77
CA ARG A 78 5.47 5.26 -14.54
C ARG A 78 4.25 4.55 -13.95
N VAL A 79 3.50 5.23 -13.10
CA VAL A 79 2.41 4.61 -12.35
C VAL A 79 1.10 4.65 -13.12
N PHE A 80 0.43 3.50 -13.16
CA PHE A 80 -0.94 3.30 -13.65
C PHE A 80 -1.79 2.78 -12.49
N ALA A 81 -3.03 3.25 -12.35
CA ALA A 81 -3.81 2.99 -11.16
C ALA A 81 -5.27 2.66 -11.44
N SER A 82 -5.81 1.65 -10.76
CA SER A 82 -7.25 1.46 -10.67
C SER A 82 -7.79 1.92 -9.32
N ALA A 83 -8.82 2.76 -9.36
CA ALA A 83 -9.45 3.33 -8.17
C ALA A 83 -10.90 3.76 -8.48
N SER A 84 -11.72 4.01 -7.44
CA SER A 84 -13.02 4.64 -7.65
C SER A 84 -12.85 6.09 -8.13
N PRO A 85 -13.81 6.64 -8.92
CA PRO A 85 -13.73 7.97 -9.55
C PRO A 85 -13.40 9.11 -8.60
N ARG A 86 -13.84 9.05 -7.34
CA ARG A 86 -13.55 10.07 -6.33
C ARG A 86 -12.05 10.27 -6.04
N HIS A 87 -11.20 9.29 -6.39
CA HIS A 87 -9.75 9.36 -6.22
C HIS A 87 -9.01 9.77 -7.50
N HIS A 88 -9.69 9.80 -8.66
CA HIS A 88 -9.06 10.04 -9.96
C HIS A 88 -8.37 11.40 -10.05
N GLN A 89 -9.04 12.46 -9.57
CA GLN A 89 -8.47 13.81 -9.59
C GLN A 89 -7.16 13.87 -8.78
N TRP A 90 -7.16 13.33 -7.56
CA TRP A 90 -5.97 13.29 -6.71
C TRP A 90 -4.84 12.47 -7.35
N LEU A 91 -5.13 11.30 -7.92
CA LEU A 91 -4.14 10.47 -8.62
C LEU A 91 -3.53 11.20 -9.82
N LYS A 92 -4.35 11.89 -10.62
CA LYS A 92 -3.87 12.70 -11.75
C LYS A 92 -2.99 13.86 -11.28
N GLN A 93 -3.34 14.52 -10.18
CA GLN A 93 -2.54 15.62 -9.61
C GLN A 93 -1.16 15.14 -9.12
N LEU A 94 -1.03 13.89 -8.70
CA LEU A 94 0.24 13.28 -8.35
C LEU A 94 1.12 12.93 -9.57
N GLY A 95 0.58 12.95 -10.79
CA GLY A 95 1.31 12.59 -12.00
C GLY A 95 1.18 11.12 -12.40
N VAL A 96 0.14 10.41 -11.93
CA VAL A 96 -0.17 9.05 -12.38
C VAL A 96 -0.50 9.06 -13.88
N GLN A 97 0.15 8.20 -14.67
CA GLN A 97 0.09 8.19 -16.13
C GLN A 97 -1.29 7.76 -16.69
N GLY A 98 -1.94 6.81 -16.02
CA GLY A 98 -3.25 6.31 -16.36
C GLY A 98 -4.07 5.98 -15.12
N VAL A 99 -5.35 6.39 -15.10
CA VAL A 99 -6.27 6.11 -14.00
C VAL A 99 -7.58 5.58 -14.58
N ALA A 100 -8.04 4.43 -14.09
CA ALA A 100 -9.31 3.83 -14.51
C ALA A 100 -10.21 3.47 -13.32
N ASP A 101 -11.53 3.48 -13.54
CA ASP A 101 -12.49 2.98 -12.55
C ASP A 101 -12.54 1.45 -12.63
N TYR A 102 -12.16 0.77 -11.54
CA TYR A 102 -12.17 -0.71 -11.47
C TYR A 102 -13.55 -1.35 -11.70
N ARG A 103 -14.64 -0.57 -11.68
CA ARG A 103 -16.00 -1.03 -11.99
C ARG A 103 -16.32 -1.05 -13.47
N ASP A 104 -15.53 -0.33 -14.29
CA ASP A 104 -15.63 -0.40 -15.72
C ASP A 104 -15.06 -1.76 -16.19
N PRO A 105 -15.79 -2.57 -16.96
CA PRO A 105 -15.28 -3.87 -17.42
C PRO A 105 -14.02 -3.75 -18.27
N ASP A 106 -13.80 -2.60 -18.92
CA ASP A 106 -12.65 -2.34 -19.78
C ASP A 106 -11.50 -1.60 -19.09
N TRP A 107 -11.56 -1.44 -17.75
CA TRP A 107 -10.58 -0.66 -16.99
C TRP A 107 -9.12 -1.06 -17.25
N LEU A 108 -8.85 -2.38 -17.36
CA LEU A 108 -7.50 -2.89 -17.59
C LEU A 108 -7.03 -2.56 -19.01
N ALA A 109 -7.90 -2.74 -20.02
CA ALA A 109 -7.60 -2.40 -21.41
C ALA A 109 -7.33 -0.90 -21.56
N GLN A 110 -8.07 -0.04 -20.85
CA GLN A 110 -7.82 1.42 -20.82
C GLN A 110 -6.42 1.73 -20.27
N LEU A 111 -5.99 1.06 -19.18
CA LEU A 111 -4.66 1.28 -18.60
C LEU A 111 -3.54 0.72 -19.49
N GLN A 112 -3.76 -0.42 -20.14
CA GLN A 112 -2.81 -0.95 -21.12
C GLN A 112 -2.68 -0.02 -22.33
N ALA A 113 -3.79 0.49 -22.86
CA ALA A 113 -3.76 1.50 -23.93
C ALA A 113 -3.01 2.76 -23.51
N ALA A 114 -3.20 3.24 -22.28
CA ALA A 114 -2.47 4.37 -21.71
C ALA A 114 -0.96 4.09 -21.57
N ASN A 115 -0.55 2.80 -21.42
CA ASN A 115 0.84 2.36 -21.46
C ASN A 115 1.36 2.08 -22.89
N GLY A 116 0.67 2.54 -23.91
CA GLY A 116 1.06 2.31 -25.30
C GLY A 116 0.79 0.89 -25.83
N GLY A 117 -0.05 0.12 -25.15
CA GLY A 117 -0.34 -1.29 -25.45
C GLY A 117 0.70 -2.27 -24.89
N GLU A 118 1.73 -1.75 -24.24
CA GLU A 118 2.80 -2.57 -23.63
C GLU A 118 2.33 -3.21 -22.30
N PRO A 119 2.84 -4.38 -21.94
CA PRO A 119 2.59 -4.98 -20.63
C PRO A 119 3.22 -4.15 -19.50
N PHE A 120 2.81 -4.43 -18.25
CA PHE A 120 3.41 -3.81 -17.07
C PHE A 120 4.62 -4.62 -16.59
N GLU A 121 5.69 -3.97 -16.17
CA GLU A 121 6.85 -4.60 -15.55
C GLU A 121 6.60 -5.01 -14.11
N GLY A 122 5.69 -4.30 -13.44
CA GLY A 122 5.26 -4.63 -12.09
C GLY A 122 3.77 -4.43 -11.88
N ILE A 123 3.17 -5.27 -11.05
CA ILE A 123 1.79 -5.11 -10.59
C ILE A 123 1.77 -5.25 -9.07
N ILE A 124 1.22 -4.27 -8.36
CA ILE A 124 0.90 -4.36 -6.93
C ILE A 124 -0.60 -4.48 -6.79
N ASP A 125 -1.07 -5.66 -6.40
CA ASP A 125 -2.49 -5.89 -6.14
C ASP A 125 -2.82 -5.71 -4.65
N LEU A 126 -3.73 -4.76 -4.38
CA LEU A 126 -4.23 -4.43 -3.04
C LEU A 126 -5.68 -4.89 -2.83
N VAL A 127 -6.20 -5.75 -3.69
CA VAL A 127 -7.63 -6.13 -3.68
C VAL A 127 -7.83 -7.58 -3.28
N SER A 128 -7.23 -8.53 -4.00
CA SER A 128 -7.36 -9.96 -3.65
C SER A 128 -6.40 -10.83 -4.45
N SER A 129 -6.11 -12.04 -3.93
CA SER A 129 -5.31 -13.03 -4.67
C SER A 129 -5.95 -13.47 -5.98
N GLN A 130 -7.27 -13.49 -6.06
CA GLN A 130 -8.02 -13.83 -7.29
C GLN A 130 -7.81 -12.76 -8.36
N GLN A 131 -7.90 -11.47 -7.98
CA GLN A 131 -7.62 -10.39 -8.93
C GLN A 131 -6.16 -10.40 -9.37
N ALA A 132 -5.22 -10.59 -8.45
CA ALA A 132 -3.80 -10.70 -8.76
C ALA A 132 -3.54 -11.81 -9.78
N GLU A 133 -4.16 -12.99 -9.62
CA GLU A 133 -4.05 -14.09 -10.56
C GLU A 133 -4.62 -13.73 -11.94
N ALA A 134 -5.79 -13.07 -11.99
CA ALA A 134 -6.41 -12.62 -13.23
C ALA A 134 -5.59 -11.55 -13.97
N LEU A 135 -4.72 -10.81 -13.26
CA LEU A 135 -3.85 -9.78 -13.84
C LEU A 135 -2.51 -10.32 -14.38
N LEU A 136 -2.16 -11.58 -14.13
CA LEU A 136 -0.90 -12.14 -14.63
C LEU A 136 -0.71 -12.03 -16.15
N PRO A 137 -1.75 -12.14 -17.00
CA PRO A 137 -1.60 -11.92 -18.45
C PRO A 137 -1.21 -10.48 -18.85
N ALA A 138 -1.45 -9.48 -17.98
CA ALA A 138 -1.07 -8.10 -18.21
C ALA A 138 0.37 -7.78 -17.78
N LEU A 139 1.05 -8.73 -17.12
CA LEU A 139 2.42 -8.62 -16.66
C LEU A 139 3.38 -9.06 -17.77
N GLY A 140 4.42 -8.28 -17.99
CA GLY A 140 5.44 -8.55 -19.00
C GLY A 140 6.37 -9.72 -18.65
N TYR A 141 7.19 -10.12 -19.61
CA TYR A 141 8.22 -11.14 -19.40
C TYR A 141 9.20 -10.70 -18.30
N TYR A 142 9.56 -11.59 -17.38
CA TYR A 142 10.31 -11.30 -16.14
C TYR A 142 9.59 -10.33 -15.16
N GLY A 143 8.33 -10.02 -15.38
CA GLY A 143 7.58 -9.10 -14.54
C GLY A 143 7.35 -9.60 -13.11
N HIS A 144 6.99 -8.67 -12.22
CA HIS A 144 6.82 -8.91 -10.79
C HIS A 144 5.38 -8.64 -10.36
N MET A 145 4.69 -9.66 -9.83
CA MET A 145 3.40 -9.54 -9.17
C MET A 145 3.59 -9.49 -7.65
N VAL A 146 3.06 -8.46 -7.02
CA VAL A 146 3.06 -8.32 -5.55
C VAL A 146 1.62 -8.34 -5.04
N THR A 147 1.26 -9.32 -4.21
CA THR A 147 -0.05 -9.41 -3.56
C THR A 147 0.03 -8.99 -2.10
N VAL A 148 -0.91 -8.16 -1.66
CA VAL A 148 -1.00 -7.69 -0.27
C VAL A 148 -2.13 -8.38 0.49
N LEU A 149 -3.25 -8.66 -0.16
CA LEU A 149 -4.37 -9.40 0.44
C LEU A 149 -4.39 -10.86 -0.06
N GLY A 150 -3.65 -11.72 0.63
CA GLY A 150 -3.47 -13.11 0.29
C GLY A 150 -2.23 -13.37 -0.57
N ARG A 151 -2.20 -14.50 -1.27
CA ARG A 151 -1.14 -14.87 -2.21
C ARG A 151 -1.69 -15.71 -3.35
N ILE A 152 -1.01 -15.71 -4.49
CA ILE A 152 -1.23 -16.68 -5.56
C ILE A 152 -0.59 -18.00 -5.11
N ALA A 153 -1.43 -18.98 -4.79
CA ALA A 153 -0.97 -20.24 -4.21
C ALA A 153 -0.24 -21.13 -5.24
N ARG A 154 -0.63 -21.03 -6.51
CA ARG A 154 -0.05 -21.77 -7.63
C ARG A 154 0.01 -20.86 -8.84
N ASN A 155 1.16 -20.80 -9.50
CA ASN A 155 1.26 -20.09 -10.77
C ASN A 155 0.40 -20.80 -11.84
N PRO A 156 -0.64 -20.14 -12.40
CA PRO A 156 -1.51 -20.75 -13.41
C PRO A 156 -0.84 -20.83 -14.80
N LEU A 157 0.25 -20.09 -15.02
CA LEU A 157 0.91 -20.03 -16.32
C LEU A 157 1.81 -21.24 -16.51
N PRO A 158 2.02 -21.68 -17.77
CA PRO A 158 2.91 -22.78 -18.09
C PRO A 158 4.35 -22.51 -17.61
N ALA A 159 5.05 -23.56 -17.19
CA ALA A 159 6.47 -23.48 -16.92
C ALA A 159 7.27 -23.05 -18.17
N PHE A 160 8.37 -22.36 -17.96
CA PHE A 160 9.23 -21.85 -19.03
C PHE A 160 8.56 -20.88 -20.01
N SER A 161 7.54 -20.15 -19.55
CA SER A 161 6.83 -19.16 -20.37
C SER A 161 7.25 -17.72 -19.99
N HIS A 162 6.57 -17.09 -19.06
CA HIS A 162 6.73 -15.67 -18.76
C HIS A 162 7.79 -15.33 -17.70
N CYS A 163 8.29 -16.33 -16.97
CA CYS A 163 9.28 -16.16 -15.90
C CYS A 163 8.90 -15.14 -14.82
N HIS A 164 7.60 -15.05 -14.49
CA HIS A 164 7.11 -14.10 -13.49
C HIS A 164 7.62 -14.41 -12.08
N SER A 165 7.90 -13.36 -11.33
CA SER A 165 8.13 -13.41 -9.88
C SER A 165 6.85 -13.11 -9.13
N LEU A 166 6.41 -14.02 -8.26
CA LEU A 166 5.22 -13.86 -7.43
C LEU A 166 5.64 -13.59 -5.98
N HIS A 167 5.19 -12.49 -5.42
CA HIS A 167 5.53 -12.03 -4.08
C HIS A 167 4.28 -11.87 -3.22
N GLU A 168 4.39 -12.20 -1.94
CA GLU A 168 3.40 -11.85 -0.93
C GLU A 168 3.96 -10.83 0.05
N ILE A 169 3.09 -10.02 0.64
CA ILE A 169 3.40 -9.08 1.70
C ILE A 169 2.66 -9.50 2.97
N ALA A 170 3.41 -9.66 4.04
CA ALA A 170 2.89 -10.05 5.34
C ALA A 170 3.58 -9.24 6.45
N LEU A 171 3.25 -7.94 6.56
CA LEU A 171 3.90 -7.03 7.50
C LEU A 171 3.91 -7.57 8.93
N GLY A 172 2.77 -8.09 9.40
CA GLY A 172 2.65 -8.64 10.76
C GLY A 172 3.49 -9.91 11.01
N ALA A 173 3.84 -10.66 9.97
CA ALA A 173 4.67 -11.86 10.08
C ALA A 173 6.11 -11.52 10.53
N GLN A 174 6.54 -10.28 10.36
CA GLN A 174 7.85 -9.82 10.82
C GLN A 174 8.04 -9.99 12.35
N HIS A 175 6.96 -9.93 13.13
CA HIS A 175 7.03 -10.18 14.57
C HIS A 175 7.50 -11.61 14.92
N ALA A 176 7.11 -12.58 14.12
CA ALA A 176 7.44 -13.98 14.34
C ALA A 176 8.73 -14.44 13.62
N PHE A 177 9.00 -13.86 12.43
CA PHE A 177 10.01 -14.37 11.52
C PHE A 177 11.10 -13.34 11.17
N GLY A 178 10.93 -12.08 11.54
CA GLY A 178 11.87 -11.01 11.17
C GLY A 178 13.12 -11.01 12.04
N SER A 179 14.28 -10.92 11.39
CA SER A 179 15.57 -10.69 12.05
C SER A 179 15.73 -9.22 12.49
N ASP A 180 16.66 -8.94 13.39
CA ASP A 180 16.96 -7.56 13.83
C ASP A 180 17.38 -6.66 12.66
N LYS A 181 18.10 -7.19 11.67
CA LYS A 181 18.45 -6.47 10.45
C LYS A 181 17.22 -6.06 9.65
N GLN A 182 16.21 -6.93 9.54
CA GLN A 182 14.95 -6.62 8.85
C GLN A 182 14.13 -5.61 9.64
N TRP A 183 14.09 -5.70 10.98
CA TRP A 183 13.48 -4.70 11.84
C TRP A 183 14.13 -3.32 11.68
N SER A 184 15.46 -3.24 11.72
CA SER A 184 16.19 -2.00 11.53
C SER A 184 15.87 -1.33 10.18
N ARG A 185 15.78 -2.11 9.11
CA ARG A 185 15.38 -1.61 7.77
C ARG A 185 13.95 -1.08 7.75
N LEU A 186 13.02 -1.80 8.37
CA LEU A 186 11.61 -1.40 8.43
C LEU A 186 11.43 -0.12 9.24
N VAL A 187 12.07 -0.04 10.40
CA VAL A 187 12.05 1.16 11.27
C VAL A 187 12.66 2.36 10.54
N ALA A 188 13.82 2.19 9.91
CA ALA A 188 14.45 3.26 9.13
C ALA A 188 13.53 3.77 8.00
N ALA A 189 12.83 2.88 7.31
CA ALA A 189 11.86 3.27 6.30
C ALA A 189 10.68 4.05 6.89
N GLY A 190 10.16 3.63 8.03
CA GLY A 190 9.08 4.34 8.72
C GLY A 190 9.50 5.73 9.19
N VAL A 191 10.71 5.85 9.74
CA VAL A 191 11.29 7.16 10.15
C VAL A 191 11.45 8.09 8.95
N ALA A 192 11.97 7.59 7.83
CA ALA A 192 12.11 8.37 6.60
C ALA A 192 10.74 8.84 6.06
N MET A 193 9.74 7.97 6.05
CA MET A 193 8.38 8.34 5.63
C MET A 193 7.75 9.38 6.58
N MET A 194 7.96 9.28 7.91
CA MET A 194 7.48 10.31 8.84
C MET A 194 8.14 11.66 8.60
N ALA A 195 9.43 11.69 8.26
CA ALA A 195 10.11 12.92 7.88
C ALA A 195 9.51 13.52 6.60
N GLN A 196 9.22 12.71 5.58
CA GLN A 196 8.56 13.16 4.36
C GLN A 196 7.12 13.64 4.61
N MET A 197 6.41 13.04 5.56
CA MET A 197 5.09 13.52 5.98
C MET A 197 5.19 14.87 6.69
N ALA A 198 6.18 15.06 7.54
CA ALA A 198 6.43 16.32 8.23
C ALA A 198 6.83 17.47 7.26
N SER A 199 7.55 17.16 6.17
CA SER A 199 7.89 18.12 5.11
C SER A 199 6.76 18.34 4.08
N GLY A 200 5.70 17.53 4.11
CA GLY A 200 4.61 17.57 3.12
C GLY A 200 4.90 16.87 1.79
N GLU A 201 6.05 16.20 1.67
CA GLU A 201 6.41 15.41 0.47
C GLU A 201 5.57 14.12 0.35
N LEU A 202 5.07 13.60 1.47
CA LEU A 202 4.20 12.45 1.54
C LEU A 202 2.90 12.83 2.22
N THR A 203 1.77 12.68 1.52
CA THR A 203 0.46 13.11 1.98
C THR A 203 -0.38 11.97 2.51
N LEU A 204 -1.16 12.25 3.55
CA LEU A 204 -2.12 11.31 4.13
C LEU A 204 -3.51 11.42 3.50
N PRO A 205 -4.34 10.36 3.60
CA PRO A 205 -5.77 10.53 3.41
C PRO A 205 -6.35 11.47 4.48
N PRO A 206 -7.57 11.99 4.30
CA PRO A 206 -8.26 12.71 5.36
C PRO A 206 -8.32 11.88 6.64
N LEU A 207 -8.06 12.50 7.79
CA LEU A 207 -8.11 11.86 9.09
C LEU A 207 -9.45 12.17 9.76
N VAL A 208 -10.10 11.15 10.30
CA VAL A 208 -11.29 11.26 11.15
C VAL A 208 -10.87 10.82 12.55
N VAL A 209 -10.82 11.77 13.47
CA VAL A 209 -10.34 11.53 14.83
C VAL A 209 -11.50 11.64 15.81
N GLY A 210 -11.68 10.64 16.66
CA GLY A 210 -12.64 10.63 17.76
C GLY A 210 -11.96 10.33 19.10
N ASP A 211 -12.71 10.44 20.16
CA ASP A 211 -12.30 10.01 21.49
C ASP A 211 -12.40 8.48 21.61
N PHE A 212 -11.74 7.90 22.61
CA PHE A 212 -11.72 6.45 22.80
C PHE A 212 -13.12 5.84 22.94
N ASP A 213 -14.03 6.53 23.59
CA ASP A 213 -15.41 6.06 23.76
C ASP A 213 -16.20 6.04 22.43
N ALA A 214 -15.78 6.80 21.43
CA ALA A 214 -16.36 6.77 20.09
C ALA A 214 -15.91 5.57 19.24
N LEU A 215 -14.96 4.75 19.72
CA LEU A 215 -14.39 3.63 18.96
C LEU A 215 -15.43 2.69 18.35
N PRO A 216 -16.48 2.21 19.07
CA PRO A 216 -17.50 1.33 18.48
C PRO A 216 -18.25 1.98 17.31
N ALA A 217 -18.61 3.27 17.46
CA ALA A 217 -19.29 4.02 16.40
C ALA A 217 -18.41 4.24 15.18
N LEU A 218 -17.13 4.58 15.40
CA LEU A 218 -16.14 4.73 14.30
C LEU A 218 -15.89 3.42 13.56
N LEU A 219 -15.79 2.29 14.27
CA LEU A 219 -15.66 0.98 13.64
C LEU A 219 -16.87 0.63 12.77
N THR A 220 -18.08 0.96 13.23
CA THR A 220 -19.30 0.78 12.45
C THR A 220 -19.29 1.66 11.20
N ARG A 221 -18.91 2.92 11.35
CA ARG A 221 -18.81 3.88 10.25
C ARG A 221 -17.80 3.46 9.19
N VAL A 222 -16.60 2.98 9.60
CA VAL A 222 -15.60 2.43 8.67
C VAL A 222 -16.18 1.32 7.82
N LYS A 223 -16.96 0.42 8.44
CA LYS A 223 -17.56 -0.72 7.74
C LYS A 223 -18.65 -0.31 6.76
N GLN A 224 -19.42 0.70 7.08
CA GLN A 224 -20.59 1.13 6.30
C GLN A 224 -20.27 2.21 5.27
N GLU A 225 -19.38 3.15 5.62
CA GLU A 225 -19.17 4.38 4.87
C GLU A 225 -17.72 4.60 4.44
N GLY A 226 -16.78 3.68 4.81
CA GLY A 226 -15.35 3.86 4.59
C GLY A 226 -15.03 4.30 3.16
N GLN A 227 -14.70 5.59 3.00
CA GLN A 227 -14.54 6.23 1.70
C GLN A 227 -13.09 6.63 1.38
N GLY A 228 -12.12 6.02 2.10
CA GLY A 228 -10.70 6.30 1.92
C GLY A 228 -10.10 7.23 2.97
N GLU A 229 -10.89 7.65 3.98
CA GLU A 229 -10.40 8.32 5.17
C GLU A 229 -9.68 7.33 6.10
N LYS A 230 -8.82 7.85 6.97
CA LYS A 230 -8.21 7.09 8.05
C LYS A 230 -8.89 7.46 9.36
N TYR A 231 -9.49 6.47 10.01
CA TYR A 231 -10.18 6.63 11.30
C TYR A 231 -9.22 6.34 12.44
N LEU A 232 -9.21 7.23 13.42
CA LEU A 232 -8.32 7.18 14.59
C LEU A 232 -9.13 7.52 15.85
N VAL A 233 -8.67 7.03 17.00
CA VAL A 233 -9.17 7.47 18.32
C VAL A 233 -8.00 7.92 19.18
N ARG A 234 -8.23 9.00 19.94
CA ARG A 234 -7.31 9.41 21.01
C ARG A 234 -7.58 8.57 22.23
N VAL A 235 -6.53 8.01 22.79
CA VAL A 235 -6.56 7.28 24.05
C VAL A 235 -6.03 8.25 25.09
N GLY A 236 -6.92 8.85 25.86
CA GLY A 236 -6.61 9.82 26.92
C GLY A 236 -5.90 9.20 28.12
#